data_829620e19a120bc40925fe4b1776dca0
#
_entry.id   829620e19a120bc40925fe4b1776dca0
#
_cell.length_a   1.000
_cell.length_b   1.000
_cell.length_c   1.000
_cell.angle_alpha   90.00
_cell.angle_beta   90.00
_cell.angle_gamma   90.00
#
_symmetry.space_group_name_H-M   'P 1'
#
loop_
_entity.id
_entity.type
_entity.pdbx_description
1 polymer ?
#
loop_
_entity_poly.entity_id
_entity_poly.type
_entity_poly.pdbx_seq_one_letter_code
_entity_poly.pdbx_strand_id
1 'polypeptide(L)'
;MNELYELEQQLLELRSKKNELVKVRTLLESPIFKQVIREDLCNKESIWLISRLVKAHAAERTNIINALDGISVIIAYLDKRLYECNTIDSNIETVEQEINDYIDTHRSAI
;
A
#
# COMPACT_ATOMS: atom_id res chain seq x y z
N MET A 1 10.14 -15.70 -27.68
CA MET A 1 10.96 -16.42 -26.69
C MET A 1 11.26 -15.57 -25.48
N ASN A 2 11.73 -14.35 -25.69
CA ASN A 2 11.99 -13.41 -24.61
C ASN A 2 10.72 -12.97 -23.86
N GLU A 3 9.59 -12.90 -24.57
CA GLU A 3 8.32 -12.51 -23.98
C GLU A 3 7.86 -13.46 -22.88
N LEU A 4 7.94 -14.77 -23.10
CA LEU A 4 7.59 -15.75 -22.08
C LEU A 4 8.53 -15.65 -20.88
N TYR A 5 9.82 -15.51 -21.12
CA TYR A 5 10.81 -15.34 -20.06
C TYR A 5 10.53 -14.09 -19.23
N GLU A 6 10.22 -12.97 -19.87
CA GLU A 6 9.89 -11.72 -19.20
C GLU A 6 8.63 -11.85 -18.34
N LEU A 7 7.60 -12.52 -18.86
CA LEU A 7 6.37 -12.79 -18.10
C LEU A 7 6.65 -13.66 -16.87
N GLU A 8 7.47 -14.70 -17.04
CA GLU A 8 7.84 -15.57 -15.93
C GLU A 8 8.63 -14.81 -14.86
N GLN A 9 9.53 -13.89 -15.27
CA GLN A 9 10.27 -13.04 -14.31
C GLN A 9 9.32 -12.08 -13.58
N GLN A 10 8.38 -11.48 -14.28
CA GLN A 10 7.36 -10.63 -13.66
C GLN A 10 6.56 -11.42 -12.61
N LEU A 11 6.18 -12.65 -12.94
CA LEU A 11 5.43 -13.50 -12.01
C LEU A 11 6.24 -13.81 -10.75
N LEU A 12 7.53 -14.12 -10.90
CA LEU A 12 8.42 -14.38 -9.77
C LEU A 12 8.54 -13.13 -8.86
N GLU A 13 8.69 -11.96 -9.46
CA GLU A 13 8.77 -10.70 -8.73
C GLU A 13 7.47 -10.41 -7.97
N LEU A 14 6.32 -10.63 -8.60
CA LEU A 14 5.02 -10.43 -7.97
C LEU A 14 4.79 -11.39 -6.81
N ARG A 15 5.17 -12.65 -6.95
CA ARG A 15 5.07 -13.63 -5.89
C ARG A 15 5.97 -13.31 -4.71
N SER A 16 7.19 -12.83 -4.99
CA SER A 16 8.11 -12.35 -3.95
C SER A 16 7.51 -11.17 -3.20
N LYS A 17 6.94 -10.21 -3.92
CA LYS A 17 6.27 -9.05 -3.34
C LYS A 17 5.06 -9.48 -2.51
N LYS A 18 4.29 -10.46 -2.97
CA LYS A 18 3.17 -11.00 -2.20
C LYS A 18 3.63 -11.54 -0.85
N ASN A 19 4.76 -12.25 -0.81
CA ASN A 19 5.31 -12.77 0.44
C ASN A 19 5.67 -11.65 1.42
N GLU A 20 6.22 -10.54 0.94
CA GLU A 20 6.48 -9.36 1.76
C GLU A 20 5.18 -8.74 2.26
N LEU A 21 4.18 -8.65 1.40
CA LEU A 21 2.90 -8.02 1.71
C LEU A 21 2.06 -8.82 2.73
N VAL A 22 2.31 -10.11 2.90
CA VAL A 22 1.65 -10.91 3.96
C VAL A 22 1.93 -10.30 5.33
N LYS A 23 3.17 -9.91 5.59
CA LYS A 23 3.55 -9.29 6.87
C LYS A 23 2.89 -7.91 7.03
N VAL A 24 2.87 -7.14 5.97
CA VAL A 24 2.23 -5.81 5.96
C VAL A 24 0.73 -5.94 6.24
N ARG A 25 0.06 -6.87 5.56
CA ARG A 25 -1.37 -7.13 5.77
C ARG A 25 -1.65 -7.52 7.21
N THR A 26 -0.85 -8.42 7.77
CA THR A 26 -0.99 -8.87 9.16
C THR A 26 -0.92 -7.68 10.12
N LEU A 27 0.03 -6.76 9.89
CA LEU A 27 0.13 -5.55 10.70
C LEU A 27 -1.08 -4.64 10.52
N LEU A 28 -1.46 -4.34 9.27
CA LEU A 28 -2.58 -3.42 8.98
C LEU A 28 -3.91 -3.93 9.51
N GLU A 29 -4.10 -5.24 9.60
CA GLU A 29 -5.31 -5.88 10.12
C GLU A 29 -5.27 -6.09 11.65
N SER A 30 -4.14 -5.87 12.28
CA SER A 30 -3.98 -6.02 13.74
C SER A 30 -4.89 -5.04 14.47
N PRO A 31 -5.72 -5.51 15.45
CA PRO A 31 -6.57 -4.62 16.25
C PRO A 31 -5.78 -3.55 17.01
N ILE A 32 -4.61 -3.88 17.52
CA ILE A 32 -3.74 -2.94 18.24
C ILE A 32 -3.25 -1.86 17.29
N PHE A 33 -2.80 -2.22 16.10
CA PHE A 33 -2.36 -1.26 15.09
C PHE A 33 -3.50 -0.33 14.66
N LYS A 34 -4.68 -0.88 14.41
CA LYS A 34 -5.85 -0.09 14.03
C LYS A 34 -6.21 0.93 15.12
N GLN A 35 -6.16 0.51 16.38
CA GLN A 35 -6.48 1.39 17.50
C GLN A 35 -5.43 2.48 17.68
N VAL A 36 -4.16 2.12 17.79
CA VAL A 36 -3.09 3.07 18.16
C VAL A 36 -2.72 3.97 16.99
N ILE A 37 -2.58 3.42 15.80
CA ILE A 37 -2.10 4.18 14.64
C ILE A 37 -3.25 4.80 13.86
N ARG A 38 -4.25 3.99 13.45
CA ARG A 38 -5.35 4.52 12.63
C ARG A 38 -6.28 5.43 13.42
N GLU A 39 -6.74 5.00 14.59
CA GLU A 39 -7.69 5.77 15.38
C GLU A 39 -7.01 6.86 16.21
N ASP A 40 -6.02 6.51 17.02
CA ASP A 40 -5.45 7.47 17.96
C ASP A 40 -4.52 8.47 17.26
N LEU A 41 -3.56 8.01 16.47
CA LEU A 41 -2.61 8.91 15.80
C LEU A 41 -3.23 9.61 14.59
N CYS A 42 -3.74 8.85 13.62
CA CYS A 42 -4.17 9.42 12.34
C CYS A 42 -5.47 10.21 12.44
N ASN A 43 -6.40 9.79 13.31
CA ASN A 43 -7.71 10.43 13.43
C ASN A 43 -7.78 11.39 14.62
N LYS A 44 -7.72 10.87 15.82
CA LYS A 44 -7.93 11.68 17.03
C LYS A 44 -6.87 12.76 17.22
N GLU A 45 -5.61 12.45 17.03
CA GLU A 45 -4.52 13.43 17.16
C GLU A 45 -4.65 14.54 16.10
N SER A 46 -5.04 14.20 14.87
CA SER A 46 -5.28 15.20 13.82
C SER A 46 -6.41 16.15 14.18
N ILE A 47 -7.51 15.63 14.72
CA ILE A 47 -8.66 16.44 15.17
C ILE A 47 -8.23 17.38 16.29
N TRP A 48 -7.48 16.87 17.26
CA TRP A 48 -6.98 17.66 18.38
C TRP A 48 -6.05 18.79 17.91
N LEU A 49 -5.12 18.49 17.00
CA LEU A 49 -4.20 19.47 16.43
C LEU A 49 -4.95 20.55 15.66
N ILE A 50 -5.94 20.18 14.86
CA ILE A 50 -6.77 21.13 14.11
C ILE A 50 -7.52 22.05 15.08
N SER A 51 -8.06 21.51 16.17
CA SER A 51 -8.77 22.32 17.16
C SER A 51 -7.86 23.35 17.83
N ARG A 52 -6.59 23.02 18.04
CA ARG A 52 -5.60 23.94 18.61
C ARG A 52 -5.14 24.99 17.61
N LEU A 53 -5.13 24.66 16.31
CA LEU A 53 -4.67 25.56 15.24
C LEU A 53 -5.47 26.86 15.23
N VAL A 54 -6.75 26.80 15.53
CA VAL A 54 -7.65 27.96 15.53
C VAL A 54 -7.21 29.05 16.52
N LYS A 55 -6.62 28.67 17.64
CA LYS A 55 -6.23 29.58 18.73
C LYS A 55 -4.72 29.81 18.82
N ALA A 56 -3.94 29.19 17.95
CA ALA A 56 -2.49 29.20 18.05
C ALA A 56 -1.87 30.49 17.51
N HIS A 57 -0.77 30.94 18.11
CA HIS A 57 0.07 32.03 17.62
C HIS A 57 1.02 31.49 16.53
N ALA A 58 1.71 32.40 15.81
CA ALA A 58 2.48 32.08 14.60
C ALA A 58 3.46 30.90 14.75
N ALA A 59 4.28 30.88 15.80
CA ALA A 59 5.26 29.80 16.02
C ALA A 59 4.58 28.46 16.33
N GLU A 60 3.56 28.48 17.14
CA GLU A 60 2.79 27.29 17.48
C GLU A 60 2.00 26.79 16.27
N ARG A 61 1.44 27.67 15.46
CA ARG A 61 0.76 27.31 14.20
C ARG A 61 1.68 26.54 13.27
N THR A 62 2.91 27.01 13.10
CA THR A 62 3.90 26.32 12.26
C THR A 62 4.17 24.91 12.78
N ASN A 63 4.35 24.74 14.08
CA ASN A 63 4.59 23.42 14.67
C ASN A 63 3.39 22.48 14.48
N ILE A 64 2.17 22.98 14.64
CA ILE A 64 0.94 22.19 14.44
C ILE A 64 0.81 21.76 12.97
N ILE A 65 1.04 22.67 12.04
CA ILE A 65 1.00 22.38 10.60
C ILE A 65 2.02 21.31 10.24
N ASN A 66 3.25 21.41 10.76
CA ASN A 66 4.29 20.41 10.52
C ASN A 66 3.89 19.04 11.07
N ALA A 67 3.26 18.99 12.25
CA ALA A 67 2.77 17.73 12.83
C ALA A 67 1.65 17.13 11.97
N LEU A 68 0.71 17.95 11.48
CA LEU A 68 -0.36 17.49 10.58
C LEU A 68 0.20 16.97 9.27
N ASP A 69 1.21 17.65 8.70
CA ASP A 69 1.88 17.18 7.49
C ASP A 69 2.52 15.81 7.70
N GLY A 70 3.17 15.62 8.86
CA GLY A 70 3.76 14.33 9.23
C GLY A 70 2.73 13.22 9.30
N ILE A 71 1.58 13.47 9.93
CA ILE A 71 0.48 12.51 10.00
C ILE A 71 -0.07 12.21 8.61
N SER A 72 -0.20 13.22 7.75
CA SER A 72 -0.65 13.03 6.36
C SER A 72 0.28 12.12 5.58
N VAL A 73 1.58 12.21 5.78
CA VAL A 73 2.57 11.32 5.15
C VAL A 73 2.37 9.87 5.61
N ILE A 74 2.11 9.67 6.92
CA ILE A 74 1.84 8.34 7.47
C ILE A 74 0.58 7.77 6.85
N ILE A 75 -0.50 8.53 6.78
CA ILE A 75 -1.76 8.09 6.18
C ILE A 75 -1.54 7.69 4.72
N ALA A 76 -0.86 8.52 3.94
CA ALA A 76 -0.59 8.25 2.53
C ALA A 76 0.22 6.97 2.36
N TYR A 77 1.22 6.74 3.20
CA TYR A 77 2.02 5.52 3.18
C TYR A 77 1.18 4.28 3.49
N LEU A 78 0.36 4.35 4.55
CA LEU A 78 -0.50 3.23 4.95
C LEU A 78 -1.52 2.90 3.87
N ASP A 79 -2.12 3.91 3.25
CA ASP A 79 -3.10 3.73 2.17
C ASP A 79 -2.44 3.11 0.94
N LYS A 80 -1.21 3.51 0.62
CA LYS A 80 -0.42 2.91 -0.46
C LYS A 80 -0.17 1.43 -0.19
N ARG A 81 0.25 1.08 1.03
CA ARG A 81 0.51 -0.32 1.40
C ARG A 81 -0.76 -1.16 1.37
N LEU A 82 -1.87 -0.62 1.85
CA LEU A 82 -3.17 -1.29 1.78
C LEU A 82 -3.59 -1.55 0.34
N TYR A 83 -3.43 -0.56 -0.54
CA TYR A 83 -3.70 -0.71 -1.96
C TYR A 83 -2.85 -1.83 -2.58
N GLU A 84 -1.56 -1.88 -2.26
CA GLU A 84 -0.69 -2.96 -2.74
C GLU A 84 -1.18 -4.34 -2.27
N CYS A 85 -1.58 -4.46 -1.00
CA CYS A 85 -2.14 -5.71 -0.45
C CYS A 85 -3.41 -6.13 -1.17
N ASN A 86 -4.26 -5.17 -1.54
CA ASN A 86 -5.55 -5.46 -2.18
C ASN A 86 -5.43 -5.78 -3.67
N THR A 87 -4.35 -5.40 -4.32
CA THR A 87 -4.18 -5.56 -5.77
C THR A 87 -3.19 -6.64 -6.17
N ILE A 88 -2.35 -7.14 -5.25
CA ILE A 88 -1.29 -8.07 -5.59
C ILE A 88 -1.81 -9.38 -6.20
N ASP A 89 -2.89 -9.94 -5.67
CA ASP A 89 -3.46 -11.18 -6.20
C ASP A 89 -4.01 -10.99 -7.61
N SER A 90 -4.68 -9.87 -7.86
CA SER A 90 -5.18 -9.53 -9.19
C SER A 90 -4.05 -9.35 -10.20
N ASN A 91 -2.95 -8.72 -9.79
CA ASN A 91 -1.78 -8.54 -10.65
C ASN A 91 -1.13 -9.89 -11.00
N ILE A 92 -1.04 -10.80 -10.03
CA ILE A 92 -0.53 -12.17 -10.25
C ILE A 92 -1.43 -12.89 -11.24
N GLU A 93 -2.74 -12.87 -11.05
CA GLU A 93 -3.70 -13.51 -11.96
C GLU A 93 -3.58 -12.99 -13.39
N THR A 94 -3.38 -11.67 -13.54
CA THR A 94 -3.21 -11.06 -14.86
C THR A 94 -1.99 -11.60 -15.57
N VAL A 95 -0.85 -11.70 -14.88
CA VAL A 95 0.39 -12.22 -15.49
C VAL A 95 0.27 -13.72 -15.77
N GLU A 96 -0.33 -14.49 -14.86
CA GLU A 96 -0.59 -15.91 -15.11
C GLU A 96 -1.46 -16.12 -16.35
N GLN A 97 -2.48 -15.30 -16.54
CA GLN A 97 -3.34 -15.36 -17.72
C GLN A 97 -2.56 -15.01 -18.99
N GLU A 98 -1.71 -14.00 -18.94
CA GLU A 98 -0.85 -13.62 -20.09
C GLU A 98 0.09 -14.77 -20.46
N ILE A 99 0.65 -15.47 -19.48
CA ILE A 99 1.51 -16.65 -19.72
C ILE A 99 0.70 -17.75 -20.38
N ASN A 100 -0.48 -18.06 -19.87
CA ASN A 100 -1.34 -19.09 -20.44
C ASN A 100 -1.75 -18.76 -21.88
N ASP A 101 -2.10 -17.50 -22.15
CA ASP A 101 -2.48 -17.04 -23.47
C ASP A 101 -1.28 -17.15 -24.45
N TYR A 102 -0.08 -16.80 -23.99
CA TYR A 102 1.13 -16.94 -24.79
C TYR A 102 1.39 -18.40 -25.14
N ILE A 103 1.32 -19.31 -24.17
CA ILE A 103 1.53 -20.74 -24.38
C ILE A 103 0.49 -21.30 -25.34
N ASP A 104 -0.78 -20.98 -25.15
CA ASP A 104 -1.87 -21.46 -26.01
C ASP A 104 -1.71 -20.97 -27.45
N THR A 105 -1.36 -19.72 -27.63
CA THR A 105 -1.12 -19.13 -28.95
C THR A 105 0.03 -19.85 -29.68
N HIS A 106 1.12 -20.11 -28.99
CA HIS A 106 2.29 -20.78 -29.59
C HIS A 106 2.06 -22.28 -29.80
N ARG A 107 1.28 -22.91 -28.92
CA ARG A 107 0.86 -24.30 -29.09
C ARG A 107 -0.03 -24.46 -30.31
N SER A 108 -0.95 -23.55 -30.53
CA SER A 108 -1.89 -23.58 -31.67
C SER A 108 -1.17 -23.38 -33.02
N ALA A 109 0.00 -22.76 -33.03
CA ALA A 109 0.80 -22.53 -34.23
C ALA A 109 1.55 -23.78 -34.69
N ILE A 110 1.61 -24.81 -33.92
CA ILE A 110 2.25 -26.08 -34.26
C ILE A 110 1.21 -27.04 -34.83
#